data_fbb930a2943fa4e78e6c4accd468e391
#
_entry.id   fbb930a2943fa4e78e6c4accd468e391
#
_cell.length_a   1.000
_cell.length_b   1.000
_cell.length_c   1.000
_cell.angle_alpha   90.00
_cell.angle_beta   90.00
_cell.angle_gamma   90.00
#
_symmetry.space_group_name_H-M   'P 1'
#
loop_
_entity.id
_entity.type
_entity.pdbx_description
1 polymer ?
#
loop_
_entity_poly.entity_id
_entity_poly.type
_entity_poly.pdbx_seq_one_letter_code
_entity_poly.pdbx_strand_id
1 'polypeptide(L)'
;MFQRVYDVILERKNYSPDNSYVASLMDKGMDSILKKIGEESAEVILAAKNENRKEQIHEITDLWFHLLILMGYQEITIEDISQELKKRFGQSGLEEKVQR
;
A
#
# COMPACT_ATOMS: atom_id res chain seq x y z
N MET A 1 7.74 -3.80 -10.11
CA MET A 1 6.34 -4.26 -9.96
C MET A 1 5.46 -3.26 -9.20
N PHE A 2 5.91 -2.72 -8.10
CA PHE A 2 5.11 -1.73 -7.36
C PHE A 2 4.77 -0.50 -8.19
N GLN A 3 5.75 0.00 -8.95
CA GLN A 3 5.48 1.15 -9.82
C GLN A 3 4.42 0.82 -10.87
N ARG A 4 4.46 -0.39 -11.42
CA ARG A 4 3.48 -0.81 -12.41
C ARG A 4 2.07 -0.90 -11.82
N VAL A 5 1.97 -1.48 -10.63
CA VAL A 5 0.67 -1.57 -9.95
C VAL A 5 0.16 -0.16 -9.62
N TYR A 6 1.05 0.69 -9.15
CA TYR A 6 0.69 2.08 -8.86
C TYR A 6 0.17 2.79 -10.11
N ASP A 7 0.85 2.60 -11.24
CA ASP A 7 0.43 3.21 -12.50
C ASP A 7 -0.96 2.73 -12.91
N VAL A 8 -1.25 1.43 -12.73
CA VAL A 8 -2.58 0.88 -13.00
C VAL A 8 -3.62 1.52 -12.09
N ILE A 9 -3.28 1.70 -10.81
CA ILE A 9 -4.19 2.33 -9.85
C ILE A 9 -4.53 3.77 -10.29
N LEU A 10 -3.52 4.53 -10.72
CA LEU A 10 -3.76 5.88 -11.21
C LEU A 10 -4.66 5.89 -12.45
N GLU A 11 -4.47 4.92 -13.32
CA GLU A 11 -5.31 4.77 -14.50
C GLU A 11 -6.76 4.47 -14.10
N ARG A 12 -6.96 3.52 -13.17
CA ARG A 12 -8.27 3.11 -12.72
C ARG A 12 -9.00 4.19 -11.94
N LYS A 13 -8.28 5.16 -11.42
CA LYS A 13 -8.85 6.31 -10.72
C LYS A 13 -9.89 7.03 -11.58
N ASN A 14 -9.72 6.97 -12.89
CA ASN A 14 -10.61 7.64 -13.83
C ASN A 14 -11.72 6.74 -14.39
N TYR A 15 -11.76 5.48 -13.94
CA TYR A 15 -12.79 4.54 -14.37
C TYR A 15 -14.10 4.82 -13.65
N SER A 16 -15.20 4.30 -14.22
CA SER A 16 -16.48 4.30 -13.53
C SER A 16 -16.38 3.42 -12.28
N PRO A 17 -16.98 3.84 -11.15
CA PRO A 17 -17.01 3.01 -9.94
C PRO A 17 -17.61 1.61 -10.18
N ASP A 18 -18.49 1.48 -11.17
CA ASP A 18 -19.12 0.20 -11.50
C ASP A 18 -18.15 -0.77 -12.18
N ASN A 19 -17.06 -0.25 -12.74
CA ASN A 19 -16.14 -1.04 -13.56
C ASN A 19 -14.80 -1.32 -12.90
N SER A 20 -14.55 -0.77 -11.72
CA SER A 20 -13.25 -0.92 -11.07
C SER A 20 -13.38 -0.83 -9.55
N TYR A 21 -12.77 -1.80 -8.87
CA TYR A 21 -12.69 -1.80 -7.42
C TYR A 21 -11.97 -0.53 -6.92
N VAL A 22 -10.85 -0.18 -7.57
CA VAL A 22 -10.08 1.02 -7.22
C VAL A 22 -10.95 2.26 -7.33
N ALA A 23 -11.63 2.42 -8.46
CA ALA A 23 -12.50 3.57 -8.68
C ALA A 23 -13.63 3.60 -7.65
N SER A 24 -14.22 2.45 -7.36
CA SER A 24 -15.30 2.35 -6.38
C SER A 24 -14.83 2.78 -5.00
N LEU A 25 -13.66 2.29 -4.59
CA LEU A 25 -13.12 2.60 -3.26
C LEU A 25 -12.78 4.09 -3.16
N MET A 26 -12.14 4.65 -4.18
CA MET A 26 -11.81 6.07 -4.20
C MET A 26 -13.04 6.96 -4.21
N ASP A 27 -14.10 6.52 -4.90
CA ASP A 27 -15.36 7.24 -4.94
C ASP A 27 -16.00 7.33 -3.56
N LYS A 28 -15.84 6.29 -2.74
CA LYS A 28 -16.33 6.29 -1.36
C LYS A 28 -15.53 7.21 -0.45
N GLY A 29 -14.30 7.51 -0.82
CA GLY A 29 -13.49 8.51 -0.14
C GLY A 29 -12.50 7.97 0.87
N MET A 30 -11.82 8.90 1.52
CA MET A 30 -10.71 8.63 2.43
C MET A 30 -11.07 7.66 3.54
N ASP A 31 -12.20 7.85 4.21
CA ASP A 31 -12.55 7.00 5.35
C ASP A 31 -12.70 5.54 4.95
N SER A 32 -13.23 5.28 3.76
CA SER A 32 -13.38 3.91 3.27
C SER A 32 -12.03 3.29 2.94
N ILE A 33 -11.12 4.07 2.36
CA ILE A 33 -9.76 3.60 2.08
C ILE A 33 -9.05 3.26 3.39
N LEU A 34 -9.14 4.14 4.38
CA LEU A 34 -8.48 3.94 5.67
C LEU A 34 -9.07 2.73 6.41
N LYS A 35 -10.37 2.55 6.30
CA LYS A 35 -11.04 1.39 6.91
C LYS A 35 -10.47 0.09 6.31
N LYS A 36 -10.29 0.04 5.00
CA LYS A 36 -9.72 -1.13 4.35
C LYS A 36 -8.30 -1.40 4.82
N ILE A 37 -7.49 -0.36 4.96
CA ILE A 37 -6.12 -0.51 5.45
C ILE A 37 -6.13 -1.07 6.87
N GLY A 38 -7.02 -0.59 7.72
CA GLY A 38 -7.15 -1.11 9.08
C GLY A 38 -7.53 -2.58 9.09
N GLU A 39 -8.50 -2.96 8.26
CA GLU A 39 -8.96 -4.35 8.15
C GLU A 39 -7.85 -5.26 7.64
N GLU A 40 -7.13 -4.83 6.59
CA GLU A 40 -6.05 -5.63 6.02
C GLU A 40 -4.87 -5.75 6.98
N SER A 41 -4.60 -4.70 7.77
CA SER A 41 -3.56 -4.77 8.80
C SER A 41 -3.90 -5.81 9.85
N ALA A 42 -5.16 -5.88 10.28
CA ALA A 42 -5.60 -6.88 11.24
C ALA A 42 -5.47 -8.30 10.65
N GLU A 43 -5.80 -8.46 9.38
CA GLU A 43 -5.67 -9.76 8.69
C GLU A 43 -4.22 -10.22 8.63
N VAL A 44 -3.28 -9.30 8.40
CA VAL A 44 -1.86 -9.61 8.41
C VAL A 44 -1.45 -10.14 9.79
N ILE A 45 -1.89 -9.46 10.83
CA ILE A 45 -1.56 -9.85 12.21
C ILE A 45 -2.08 -11.26 12.50
N LEU A 46 -3.33 -11.52 12.14
CA LEU A 46 -3.95 -12.83 12.37
C LEU A 46 -3.23 -13.93 11.60
N ALA A 47 -2.92 -13.69 10.33
CA ALA A 47 -2.23 -14.66 9.51
C ALA A 47 -0.84 -14.97 10.07
N ALA A 48 -0.13 -13.95 10.54
CA ALA A 48 1.19 -14.13 11.13
C ALA A 48 1.12 -14.92 12.43
N LYS A 49 0.13 -14.63 13.28
CA LYS A 49 -0.05 -15.34 14.56
C LYS A 49 -0.39 -16.81 14.34
N ASN A 50 -1.11 -17.11 13.27
CA ASN A 50 -1.50 -18.47 12.93
C ASN A 50 -0.40 -19.22 12.19
N GLU A 51 0.71 -18.55 11.89
CA GLU A 51 1.88 -19.13 11.22
C GLU A 51 1.55 -19.77 9.88
N ASN A 52 0.51 -19.30 9.21
CA ASN A 52 0.14 -19.77 7.88
C ASN A 52 0.85 -18.89 6.84
N ARG A 53 1.94 -19.41 6.29
CA ARG A 53 2.77 -18.66 5.36
C ARG A 53 2.00 -18.18 4.12
N LYS A 54 1.20 -19.04 3.55
CA LYS A 54 0.44 -18.69 2.35
C LYS A 54 -0.54 -17.55 2.62
N GLU A 55 -1.22 -17.62 3.76
CA GLU A 55 -2.13 -16.57 4.17
C GLU A 55 -1.39 -15.27 4.48
N GLN A 56 -0.22 -15.37 5.10
CA GLN A 56 0.58 -14.20 5.37
C GLN A 56 0.95 -13.46 4.08
N ILE A 57 1.39 -14.19 3.08
CA ILE A 57 1.75 -13.60 1.80
C ILE A 57 0.53 -12.93 1.16
N HIS A 58 -0.62 -13.60 1.21
CA HIS A 58 -1.85 -13.07 0.66
C HIS A 58 -2.26 -11.76 1.35
N GLU A 59 -2.26 -11.76 2.68
CA GLU A 59 -2.71 -10.58 3.42
C GLU A 59 -1.72 -9.43 3.37
N ILE A 60 -0.43 -9.73 3.35
CA ILE A 60 0.58 -8.68 3.17
C ILE A 60 0.41 -8.05 1.79
N THR A 61 0.14 -8.86 0.77
CA THR A 61 -0.09 -8.37 -0.59
C THR A 61 -1.31 -7.45 -0.63
N ASP A 62 -2.40 -7.86 0.03
CA ASP A 62 -3.62 -7.03 0.11
C ASP A 62 -3.34 -5.71 0.81
N LEU A 63 -2.58 -5.73 1.90
CA LEU A 63 -2.21 -4.51 2.61
C LEU A 63 -1.41 -3.58 1.71
N TRP A 64 -0.39 -4.11 1.02
CA TRP A 64 0.42 -3.30 0.10
C TRP A 64 -0.45 -2.68 -0.98
N PHE A 65 -1.37 -3.46 -1.53
CA PHE A 65 -2.27 -2.97 -2.57
C PHE A 65 -3.10 -1.79 -2.08
N HIS A 66 -3.68 -1.90 -0.89
CA HIS A 66 -4.50 -0.83 -0.34
C HIS A 66 -3.68 0.39 0.07
N LEU A 67 -2.43 0.19 0.49
CA LEU A 67 -1.53 1.31 0.74
C LEU A 67 -1.22 2.06 -0.56
N LEU A 68 -1.05 1.33 -1.67
CA LEU A 68 -0.83 1.95 -2.97
C LEU A 68 -2.07 2.73 -3.43
N ILE A 69 -3.27 2.24 -3.10
CA ILE A 69 -4.51 2.97 -3.40
C ILE A 69 -4.55 4.28 -2.62
N LEU A 70 -4.21 4.23 -1.33
CA LEU A 70 -4.14 5.45 -0.52
C LEU A 70 -3.16 6.45 -1.11
N MET A 71 -1.98 5.97 -1.53
CA MET A 71 -0.98 6.81 -2.15
C MET A 71 -1.52 7.47 -3.42
N GLY A 72 -2.17 6.68 -4.28
CA GLY A 72 -2.76 7.23 -5.51
C GLY A 72 -3.85 8.26 -5.23
N TYR A 73 -4.63 8.02 -4.20
CA TYR A 73 -5.68 8.95 -3.79
C TYR A 73 -5.12 10.28 -3.27
N GLN A 74 -4.00 10.21 -2.55
CA GLN A 74 -3.35 11.37 -1.96
C GLN A 74 -2.26 11.97 -2.84
N GLU A 75 -2.03 11.39 -4.01
CA GLU A 75 -0.99 11.83 -4.94
C GLU A 75 0.41 11.72 -4.35
N ILE A 76 0.62 10.70 -3.52
CA ILE A 76 1.94 10.33 -3.01
C ILE A 76 2.51 9.30 -3.98
N THR A 77 3.75 9.51 -4.43
CA THR A 77 4.36 8.64 -5.45
C THR A 77 5.28 7.59 -4.83
N ILE A 78 5.59 6.56 -5.62
CA ILE A 78 6.59 5.56 -5.23
C ILE A 78 7.93 6.27 -4.98
N GLU A 79 8.25 7.27 -5.78
CA GLU A 79 9.48 8.03 -5.60
C GLU A 79 9.52 8.77 -4.25
N ASP A 80 8.38 9.29 -3.81
CA ASP A 80 8.29 9.93 -2.49
C ASP A 80 8.70 8.96 -1.39
N ILE A 81 8.21 7.72 -1.46
CA ILE A 81 8.54 6.68 -0.49
C ILE A 81 10.02 6.33 -0.59
N SER A 82 10.52 6.19 -1.82
CA SER A 82 11.92 5.87 -2.08
C SER A 82 12.84 6.94 -1.49
N GLN A 83 12.50 8.21 -1.67
CA GLN A 83 13.30 9.31 -1.12
C GLN A 83 13.31 9.29 0.41
N GLU A 84 12.19 8.99 1.03
CA GLU A 84 12.13 8.89 2.49
C GLU A 84 13.01 7.75 2.99
N LEU A 85 13.00 6.61 2.29
CA LEU A 85 13.85 5.47 2.65
C LEU A 85 15.33 5.83 2.50
N LYS A 86 15.69 6.53 1.43
CA LYS A 86 17.08 6.98 1.24
C LYS A 86 17.52 7.92 2.35
N LYS A 87 16.63 8.80 2.76
CA LYS A 87 16.91 9.73 3.84
C LYS A 87 17.20 9.00 5.14
N ARG A 88 16.48 7.91 5.43
CA ARG A 88 16.64 7.14 6.66
C ARG A 88 17.83 6.19 6.62
N PHE A 89 18.10 5.58 5.47
CA PHE A 89 19.11 4.53 5.34
C PHE A 89 20.30 4.92 4.47
N GLY A 90 20.16 5.91 3.59
CA GLY A 90 21.23 6.40 2.74
C GLY A 90 21.77 5.35 1.79
N GLN A 91 23.02 5.57 1.35
CA GLN A 91 23.73 4.67 0.46
C GLN A 91 24.19 3.42 1.19
N SER A 92 24.50 3.56 2.48
CA SER A 92 24.92 2.44 3.33
C SER A 92 23.86 2.23 4.40
N GLY A 93 22.76 1.60 3.99
CA GLY A 93 21.59 1.44 4.83
C GLY A 93 21.86 0.95 6.25
N LEU A 94 22.88 0.10 6.42
CA LEU A 94 23.21 -0.41 7.75
C LEU A 94 23.72 0.67 8.69
N GLU A 95 24.47 1.62 8.18
CA GLU A 95 24.97 2.72 8.98
C GLU A 95 23.87 3.67 9.38
N GLU A 96 22.99 3.96 8.43
CA GLU A 96 21.89 4.89 8.64
C GLU A 96 20.92 4.40 9.69
N LYS A 97 20.62 3.12 9.70
CA LYS A 97 19.63 2.60 10.64
C LYS A 97 20.07 2.73 12.09
N VAL A 98 21.34 2.86 12.36
CA VAL A 98 21.86 3.06 13.71
C VAL A 98 21.47 4.42 14.26
N GLN A 99 21.19 5.36 13.40
CA GLN A 99 20.85 6.73 13.77
C GLN A 99 19.35 6.99 13.94
N ARG A 100 18.56 6.00 13.74
CA ARG A 100 17.10 6.13 13.85
C ARG A 100 16.61 6.15 15.31
#